data_f3b2c8f848f7ffeff742a115f6c6e8ff
#
_entry.id   f3b2c8f848f7ffeff742a115f6c6e8ff
#
_cell.length_a   1.000
_cell.length_b   1.000
_cell.length_c   1.000
_cell.angle_alpha   90.00
_cell.angle_beta   90.00
_cell.angle_gamma   90.00
#
_symmetry.space_group_name_H-M   'P 1'
#
loop_
_entity.id
_entity.type
_entity.pdbx_description
1 polymer ?
#
loop_
_entity_poly.entity_id
_entity_poly.type
_entity_poly.pdbx_seq_one_letter_code
_entity_poly.pdbx_strand_id
1 'polypeptide(L)'
;TARRDIDGQAGARLTTAAPGSAAQSGCYTLPAGRNAHNQGEIVTEQGQTTLAAGENFYIRKGRGTEENLASTTDGNEVASRQSAASALDGSAGTVTNSGLILSSEGDITLTGHDVRQQGVAVATTSVDKRGTVHLLNSASDASGQVTLGEGSVTAVVIDEDGGTALDTRRQTLINESAKYDLEREGLNDGVFDNLAELPDRRDQSRVEIVSGGDVIFEDDSLTQATGG
;
A
#
# COMPACT_ATOMS: atom_id res chain seq x y z
N THR A 1 -16.06 2.54 -16.15
CA THR A 1 -15.04 2.98 -17.13
C THR A 1 -14.75 4.44 -16.89
N ALA A 2 -13.50 4.79 -16.59
CA ALA A 2 -13.08 6.18 -16.43
C ALA A 2 -12.95 6.85 -17.81
N ARG A 3 -13.42 8.09 -17.89
CA ARG A 3 -13.39 8.86 -19.15
C ARG A 3 -12.56 10.13 -19.05
N ARG A 4 -12.14 10.52 -17.85
CA ARG A 4 -11.40 11.76 -17.57
C ARG A 4 -10.28 11.50 -16.59
N ASP A 5 -9.32 12.39 -16.58
CA ASP A 5 -8.24 12.41 -15.63
C ASP A 5 -8.69 12.96 -14.28
N ILE A 6 -7.97 12.62 -13.24
CA ILE A 6 -8.06 13.23 -11.92
C ILE A 6 -6.75 13.98 -11.66
N ASP A 7 -6.88 15.23 -11.29
CA ASP A 7 -5.75 16.12 -11.07
C ASP A 7 -5.92 16.89 -9.74
N GLY A 8 -5.19 16.47 -8.73
CA GLY A 8 -5.06 17.15 -7.45
C GLY A 8 -3.99 18.23 -7.55
N GLN A 9 -4.41 19.47 -7.74
CA GLN A 9 -3.51 20.61 -7.92
C GLN A 9 -2.68 20.93 -6.66
N ALA A 10 -1.55 21.59 -6.85
CA ALA A 10 -0.74 22.08 -5.76
C ALA A 10 -1.58 22.95 -4.80
N GLY A 11 -1.46 22.66 -3.50
CA GLY A 11 -2.27 23.29 -2.45
C GLY A 11 -3.66 22.69 -2.22
N ALA A 12 -4.11 21.76 -3.06
CA ALA A 12 -5.30 20.95 -2.76
C ALA A 12 -5.01 20.02 -1.57
N ARG A 13 -6.03 19.81 -0.73
CA ARG A 13 -5.91 18.93 0.43
C ARG A 13 -7.09 17.98 0.52
N LEU A 14 -6.80 16.70 0.60
CA LEU A 14 -7.76 15.63 0.82
C LEU A 14 -7.43 14.95 2.14
N THR A 15 -8.35 15.00 3.10
CA THR A 15 -8.12 14.41 4.43
C THR A 15 -9.25 13.50 4.84
N THR A 16 -8.91 12.41 5.52
CA THR A 16 -9.89 11.58 6.21
C THR A 16 -9.56 11.55 7.71
N ALA A 17 -10.58 11.42 8.52
CA ALA A 17 -10.43 11.29 9.96
C ALA A 17 -10.19 9.84 10.37
N ALA A 18 -9.56 9.65 11.52
CA ALA A 18 -9.47 8.35 12.16
C ALA A 18 -10.87 7.74 12.42
N PRO A 19 -10.99 6.40 12.44
CA PRO A 19 -12.25 5.75 12.77
C PRO A 19 -12.68 6.10 14.21
N GLY A 20 -13.97 6.29 14.42
CA GLY A 20 -14.52 6.67 15.72
C GLY A 20 -14.44 5.56 16.79
N SER A 21 -14.05 4.35 16.42
CA SER A 21 -13.82 3.23 17.34
C SER A 21 -12.89 2.18 16.73
N ALA A 22 -12.22 1.40 17.56
CA ALA A 22 -11.35 0.30 17.12
C ALA A 22 -12.08 -0.81 16.32
N ALA A 23 -13.40 -0.85 16.38
CA ALA A 23 -14.22 -1.80 15.64
C ALA A 23 -14.55 -1.32 14.19
N GLN A 24 -14.22 -0.08 13.86
CA GLN A 24 -14.44 0.50 12.54
C GLN A 24 -13.14 0.51 11.76
N SER A 25 -13.21 0.12 10.49
CA SER A 25 -12.10 0.34 9.56
C SER A 25 -11.90 1.84 9.33
N GLY A 26 -10.69 2.25 9.07
CA GLY A 26 -10.37 3.61 8.65
C GLY A 26 -11.06 4.00 7.34
N CYS A 27 -11.03 5.28 7.04
CA CYS A 27 -11.61 5.81 5.82
C CYS A 27 -10.79 5.42 4.59
N TYR A 28 -11.49 5.25 3.48
CA TYR A 28 -10.90 4.89 2.20
C TYR A 28 -11.01 6.05 1.21
N THR A 29 -9.88 6.41 0.62
CA THR A 29 -9.80 7.39 -0.48
C THR A 29 -9.37 6.70 -1.77
N LEU A 30 -10.15 6.87 -2.84
CA LEU A 30 -9.84 6.32 -4.15
C LEU A 30 -10.00 7.39 -5.24
N PRO A 31 -9.03 8.28 -5.47
CA PRO A 31 -8.93 9.01 -6.71
C PRO A 31 -8.60 8.05 -7.87
N ALA A 32 -9.57 7.86 -8.77
CA ALA A 32 -9.44 6.93 -9.89
C ALA A 32 -9.89 7.59 -11.20
N GLY A 33 -8.99 7.65 -12.19
CA GLY A 33 -9.20 8.30 -13.46
C GLY A 33 -8.48 7.63 -14.62
N ARG A 34 -8.61 8.17 -15.85
CA ARG A 34 -7.79 7.70 -16.98
C ARG A 34 -6.31 7.85 -16.65
N ASN A 35 -5.96 9.04 -16.17
CA ASN A 35 -4.71 9.33 -15.49
C ASN A 35 -5.04 9.92 -14.13
N ALA A 36 -4.17 9.76 -13.16
CA ALA A 36 -4.34 10.29 -11.82
C ALA A 36 -3.05 10.98 -11.36
N HIS A 37 -3.14 12.26 -11.03
CA HIS A 37 -2.02 13.05 -10.59
C HIS A 37 -2.32 13.73 -9.27
N ASN A 38 -1.44 13.58 -8.30
CA ASN A 38 -1.45 14.32 -7.05
C ASN A 38 -0.24 15.27 -6.98
N GLN A 39 -0.52 16.58 -6.95
CA GLN A 39 0.46 17.63 -6.64
C GLN A 39 0.20 18.26 -5.27
N GLY A 40 -0.93 17.91 -4.66
CA GLY A 40 -1.37 18.43 -3.37
C GLY A 40 -0.99 17.51 -2.21
N GLU A 41 -1.85 17.49 -1.22
CA GLU A 41 -1.69 16.73 0.01
C GLU A 41 -2.86 15.77 0.19
N ILE A 42 -2.57 14.48 0.40
CA ILE A 42 -3.54 13.46 0.79
C ILE A 42 -3.12 12.89 2.14
N VAL A 43 -4.00 13.02 3.14
CA VAL A 43 -3.74 12.51 4.49
C VAL A 43 -4.88 11.61 4.92
N THR A 44 -4.55 10.36 5.24
CA THR A 44 -5.50 9.38 5.77
C THR A 44 -5.04 8.87 7.12
N GLU A 45 -5.97 8.75 8.06
CA GLU A 45 -5.68 8.21 9.38
C GLU A 45 -6.33 6.83 9.52
N GLN A 46 -5.50 5.82 9.83
CA GLN A 46 -5.90 4.42 10.00
C GLN A 46 -6.77 3.90 8.85
N GLY A 47 -6.44 4.31 7.63
CA GLY A 47 -7.23 4.04 6.44
C GLY A 47 -6.38 3.70 5.24
N GLN A 48 -6.96 3.88 4.07
CA GLN A 48 -6.30 3.54 2.82
C GLN A 48 -6.40 4.68 1.82
N THR A 49 -5.27 5.03 1.22
CA THR A 49 -5.19 5.92 0.06
C THR A 49 -4.81 5.11 -1.17
N THR A 50 -5.65 5.13 -2.19
CA THR A 50 -5.32 4.50 -3.47
C THR A 50 -5.46 5.51 -4.61
N LEU A 51 -4.37 5.81 -5.30
CA LEU A 51 -4.39 6.51 -6.58
C LEU A 51 -4.37 5.48 -7.70
N ALA A 52 -5.37 5.50 -8.56
CA ALA A 52 -5.50 4.51 -9.62
C ALA A 52 -5.69 5.17 -10.99
N ALA A 53 -4.89 4.75 -11.96
CA ALA A 53 -4.96 5.22 -13.33
C ALA A 53 -5.30 4.09 -14.30
N GLY A 54 -6.27 4.33 -15.20
CA GLY A 54 -6.71 3.35 -16.18
C GLY A 54 -8.10 3.64 -16.70
N GLU A 55 -8.57 2.80 -17.62
CA GLU A 55 -9.93 2.92 -18.19
C GLU A 55 -10.96 2.11 -17.41
N ASN A 56 -10.53 0.99 -16.80
CA ASN A 56 -11.37 0.12 -16.00
C ASN A 56 -10.69 -0.21 -14.68
N PHE A 57 -11.49 -0.34 -13.62
CA PHE A 57 -11.01 -0.65 -12.28
C PHE A 57 -11.72 -1.88 -11.75
N TYR A 58 -10.96 -2.76 -11.11
CA TYR A 58 -11.43 -3.93 -10.39
C TYR A 58 -11.08 -3.73 -8.93
N ILE A 59 -12.09 -3.78 -8.07
CA ILE A 59 -11.94 -3.58 -6.62
C ILE A 59 -12.38 -4.87 -5.95
N ARG A 60 -11.53 -5.42 -5.11
CA ARG A 60 -11.84 -6.58 -4.28
C ARG A 60 -11.35 -6.36 -2.86
N LYS A 61 -11.84 -7.13 -1.92
CA LYS A 61 -11.25 -7.13 -0.57
C LYS A 61 -9.81 -7.58 -0.66
N GLY A 62 -8.97 -6.89 0.07
CA GLY A 62 -7.58 -7.26 0.24
C GLY A 62 -7.45 -8.44 1.20
N ARG A 63 -6.42 -8.39 2.02
CA ARG A 63 -6.08 -9.42 2.98
C ARG A 63 -7.21 -9.80 3.93
N GLY A 64 -7.18 -11.04 4.43
CA GLY A 64 -8.07 -11.53 5.48
C GLY A 64 -9.36 -12.15 4.99
N THR A 65 -9.50 -12.38 3.69
CA THR A 65 -10.60 -13.17 3.13
C THR A 65 -10.07 -14.50 2.59
N GLU A 66 -10.87 -15.57 2.73
CA GLU A 66 -10.53 -16.88 2.16
C GLU A 66 -10.32 -16.80 0.64
N GLU A 67 -10.97 -15.83 -0.01
CA GLU A 67 -10.91 -15.62 -1.45
C GLU A 67 -9.63 -14.93 -1.92
N ASN A 68 -8.87 -14.29 -1.02
CA ASN A 68 -7.70 -13.51 -1.37
C ASN A 68 -6.56 -13.62 -0.34
N LEU A 69 -6.18 -14.85 -0.06
CA LEU A 69 -5.11 -15.17 0.90
C LEU A 69 -3.73 -14.63 0.48
N ALA A 70 -3.53 -14.43 -0.82
CA ALA A 70 -2.27 -13.94 -1.37
C ALA A 70 -2.12 -12.42 -1.30
N SER A 71 -3.19 -11.68 -0.99
CA SER A 71 -3.13 -10.22 -0.93
C SER A 71 -2.30 -9.76 0.26
N THR A 72 -1.51 -8.75 0.01
CA THR A 72 -0.68 -8.06 1.00
C THR A 72 -1.24 -6.69 1.36
N THR A 73 -2.32 -6.27 0.71
CA THR A 73 -3.00 -4.99 0.93
C THR A 73 -4.06 -5.14 2.01
N ASP A 74 -3.99 -4.35 3.06
CA ASP A 74 -5.10 -4.18 3.99
C ASP A 74 -6.19 -3.32 3.33
N GLY A 75 -7.46 -3.60 3.62
CA GLY A 75 -8.57 -2.89 3.03
C GLY A 75 -8.92 -3.39 1.62
N ASN A 76 -8.95 -2.50 0.63
CA ASN A 76 -9.32 -2.84 -0.73
C ASN A 76 -8.08 -2.92 -1.64
N GLU A 77 -8.00 -4.00 -2.38
CA GLU A 77 -7.05 -4.13 -3.47
C GLU A 77 -7.68 -3.61 -4.76
N VAL A 78 -6.98 -2.72 -5.44
CA VAL A 78 -7.45 -2.09 -6.68
C VAL A 78 -6.48 -2.45 -7.79
N ALA A 79 -7.01 -3.04 -8.85
CA ALA A 79 -6.30 -3.24 -10.10
C ALA A 79 -6.90 -2.35 -11.18
N SER A 80 -6.06 -1.65 -11.92
CA SER A 80 -6.45 -0.83 -13.07
C SER A 80 -6.11 -1.53 -14.37
N ARG A 81 -6.86 -1.23 -15.41
CA ARG A 81 -6.59 -1.67 -16.78
C ARG A 81 -6.89 -0.58 -17.78
N GLN A 82 -6.09 -0.50 -18.81
CA GLN A 82 -6.24 0.35 -19.98
C GLN A 82 -6.25 -0.51 -21.25
N SER A 83 -6.71 0.05 -22.35
CA SER A 83 -6.56 -0.58 -23.66
C SER A 83 -5.10 -0.53 -24.12
N ALA A 84 -4.68 -1.46 -24.95
CA ALA A 84 -3.33 -1.45 -25.51
C ALA A 84 -3.03 -0.16 -26.28
N ALA A 85 -4.01 0.41 -26.98
CA ALA A 85 -3.84 1.68 -27.70
C ALA A 85 -3.59 2.84 -26.73
N SER A 86 -4.38 2.93 -25.65
CA SER A 86 -4.21 3.97 -24.63
C SER A 86 -2.90 3.85 -23.86
N ALA A 87 -2.42 2.63 -23.64
CA ALA A 87 -1.12 2.39 -23.02
C ALA A 87 0.04 2.87 -23.94
N LEU A 88 -0.04 2.59 -25.24
CA LEU A 88 0.97 2.96 -26.21
C LEU A 88 1.08 4.48 -26.45
N ASP A 89 -0.05 5.19 -26.44
CA ASP A 89 -0.08 6.64 -26.67
C ASP A 89 -0.06 7.47 -25.39
N GLY A 90 -0.02 6.81 -24.22
CA GLY A 90 -0.01 7.46 -22.91
C GLY A 90 -1.29 8.18 -22.55
N SER A 91 -2.38 7.95 -23.29
CA SER A 91 -3.67 8.64 -23.05
C SER A 91 -4.42 8.12 -21.83
N ALA A 92 -4.02 6.98 -21.27
CA ALA A 92 -4.57 6.43 -20.03
C ALA A 92 -3.55 5.54 -19.32
N GLY A 93 -3.69 5.43 -18.00
CA GLY A 93 -2.91 4.49 -17.19
C GLY A 93 -1.70 5.09 -16.49
N THR A 94 -1.45 6.39 -16.59
CA THR A 94 -0.36 7.02 -15.83
C THR A 94 -0.87 7.53 -14.47
N VAL A 95 -0.28 7.02 -13.39
CA VAL A 95 -0.44 7.55 -12.04
C VAL A 95 0.83 8.28 -11.62
N THR A 96 0.69 9.49 -11.13
CA THR A 96 1.83 10.31 -10.68
C THR A 96 1.52 10.89 -9.30
N ASN A 97 2.45 10.72 -8.38
CA ASN A 97 2.47 11.50 -7.14
C ASN A 97 3.69 12.41 -7.14
N SER A 98 3.49 13.71 -7.25
CA SER A 98 4.51 14.74 -7.07
C SER A 98 4.26 15.63 -5.85
N GLY A 99 3.21 15.33 -5.09
CA GLY A 99 2.86 15.95 -3.82
C GLY A 99 3.16 15.07 -2.61
N LEU A 100 2.36 15.23 -1.57
CA LEU A 100 2.45 14.44 -0.33
C LEU A 100 1.28 13.46 -0.24
N ILE A 101 1.59 12.20 0.08
CA ILE A 101 0.63 11.23 0.56
C ILE A 101 1.13 10.72 1.91
N LEU A 102 0.31 10.90 2.94
CA LEU A 102 0.59 10.41 4.30
C LEU A 102 -0.56 9.51 4.74
N SER A 103 -0.24 8.30 5.17
CA SER A 103 -1.22 7.35 5.72
C SER A 103 -0.74 6.87 7.09
N SER A 104 -1.26 7.48 8.14
CA SER A 104 -0.92 7.08 9.51
C SER A 104 -1.55 5.74 9.82
N GLU A 105 -0.75 4.75 10.20
CA GLU A 105 -1.19 3.38 10.51
C GLU A 105 -2.10 2.78 9.41
N GLY A 106 -1.73 2.98 8.14
CA GLY A 106 -2.58 2.59 7.01
C GLY A 106 -1.82 2.31 5.73
N ASP A 107 -2.55 2.19 4.64
CA ASP A 107 -2.00 1.74 3.37
C ASP A 107 -2.01 2.84 2.31
N ILE A 108 -0.96 2.87 1.50
CA ILE A 108 -0.86 3.69 0.29
C ILE A 108 -0.69 2.76 -0.90
N THR A 109 -1.48 2.96 -1.95
CA THR A 109 -1.34 2.24 -3.22
C THR A 109 -1.35 3.22 -4.39
N LEU A 110 -0.34 3.16 -5.23
CA LEU A 110 -0.32 3.77 -6.56
C LEU A 110 -0.39 2.65 -7.59
N THR A 111 -1.40 2.65 -8.45
CA THR A 111 -1.59 1.59 -9.45
C THR A 111 -1.96 2.12 -10.82
N GLY A 112 -1.26 1.63 -11.84
CA GLY A 112 -1.44 2.05 -13.23
C GLY A 112 -0.60 1.24 -14.20
N HIS A 113 -0.61 1.64 -15.46
CA HIS A 113 0.35 1.18 -16.46
C HIS A 113 1.73 1.77 -16.16
N ASP A 114 1.79 3.10 -16.05
CA ASP A 114 2.97 3.82 -15.58
C ASP A 114 2.71 4.37 -14.18
N VAL A 115 3.59 4.04 -13.25
CA VAL A 115 3.57 4.55 -11.89
C VAL A 115 4.78 5.46 -11.67
N ARG A 116 4.53 6.72 -11.37
CA ARG A 116 5.56 7.74 -11.16
C ARG A 116 5.46 8.30 -9.75
N GLN A 117 6.31 7.83 -8.87
CA GLN A 117 6.45 8.36 -7.52
C GLN A 117 7.57 9.40 -7.53
N GLN A 118 7.20 10.69 -7.56
CA GLN A 118 8.11 11.83 -7.67
C GLN A 118 8.10 12.74 -6.44
N GLY A 119 7.12 12.55 -5.56
CA GLY A 119 6.96 13.31 -4.34
C GLY A 119 7.24 12.49 -3.09
N VAL A 120 6.36 12.60 -2.10
CA VAL A 120 6.46 11.91 -0.82
C VAL A 120 5.27 10.98 -0.63
N ALA A 121 5.53 9.71 -0.35
CA ALA A 121 4.53 8.72 0.02
C ALA A 121 5.01 8.01 1.30
N VAL A 122 4.39 8.34 2.43
CA VAL A 122 4.78 7.82 3.74
C VAL A 122 3.58 7.17 4.42
N ALA A 123 3.71 5.90 4.74
CA ALA A 123 2.83 5.21 5.67
C ALA A 123 3.51 5.09 7.03
N THR A 124 2.75 5.14 8.13
CA THR A 124 3.29 4.83 9.43
C THR A 124 2.80 3.47 9.92
N THR A 125 3.57 2.85 10.78
CA THR A 125 3.30 1.56 11.38
C THR A 125 3.45 1.62 12.88
N SER A 126 2.60 0.89 13.59
CA SER A 126 2.69 0.71 15.04
C SER A 126 2.70 -0.78 15.39
N VAL A 127 2.75 -1.10 16.67
CA VAL A 127 2.66 -2.50 17.13
C VAL A 127 1.31 -3.15 16.76
N ASP A 128 0.26 -2.34 16.69
CA ASP A 128 -1.11 -2.81 16.44
C ASP A 128 -1.52 -2.80 14.98
N LYS A 129 -0.92 -1.90 14.23
CA LYS A 129 -1.29 -1.67 12.83
C LYS A 129 -0.05 -1.49 11.99
N ARG A 130 0.02 -2.25 10.93
CA ARG A 130 1.08 -2.08 9.96
C ARG A 130 0.71 -1.02 8.95
N GLY A 131 1.73 -0.30 8.51
CA GLY A 131 1.65 0.53 7.32
C GLY A 131 2.22 -0.18 6.12
N THR A 132 1.67 0.08 4.94
CA THR A 132 2.21 -0.45 3.69
C THR A 132 2.19 0.61 2.60
N VAL A 133 3.15 0.52 1.68
CA VAL A 133 3.17 1.30 0.45
C VAL A 133 3.33 0.35 -0.73
N HIS A 134 2.40 0.42 -1.68
CA HIS A 134 2.39 -0.40 -2.87
C HIS A 134 2.49 0.47 -4.13
N LEU A 135 3.49 0.20 -4.96
CA LEU A 135 3.65 0.79 -6.30
C LEU A 135 3.46 -0.33 -7.32
N LEU A 136 2.33 -0.34 -8.01
CA LEU A 136 1.87 -1.51 -8.75
C LEU A 136 1.60 -1.19 -10.22
N ASN A 137 2.41 -1.76 -11.10
CA ASN A 137 2.04 -2.07 -12.47
C ASN A 137 1.67 -3.56 -12.54
N SER A 138 0.82 -3.95 -13.47
CA SER A 138 0.47 -5.36 -13.63
C SER A 138 1.69 -6.21 -14.00
N ALA A 139 1.94 -7.29 -13.26
CA ALA A 139 3.02 -8.23 -13.55
C ALA A 139 2.96 -8.85 -14.97
N SER A 140 1.81 -8.78 -15.62
CA SER A 140 1.63 -9.22 -17.01
C SER A 140 1.79 -8.09 -18.05
N ASP A 141 2.03 -6.86 -17.61
CA ASP A 141 2.18 -5.69 -18.47
C ASP A 141 3.66 -5.30 -18.59
N ALA A 142 4.33 -5.94 -19.54
CA ALA A 142 5.76 -5.74 -19.79
C ALA A 142 6.08 -4.38 -20.46
N SER A 143 5.06 -3.62 -20.86
CA SER A 143 5.25 -2.31 -21.51
C SER A 143 5.11 -1.12 -20.56
N GLY A 144 4.58 -1.35 -19.37
CA GLY A 144 4.49 -0.32 -18.33
C GLY A 144 5.74 -0.29 -17.45
N GLN A 145 5.80 0.69 -16.56
CA GLN A 145 6.96 0.87 -15.69
C GLN A 145 6.58 1.47 -14.33
N VAL A 146 7.46 1.28 -13.35
CA VAL A 146 7.43 1.98 -12.07
C VAL A 146 8.68 2.82 -11.93
N THR A 147 8.53 4.14 -11.78
CA THR A 147 9.64 5.07 -11.60
C THR A 147 9.55 5.75 -10.24
N LEU A 148 10.62 5.65 -9.46
CA LEU A 148 10.87 6.44 -8.27
C LEU A 148 11.77 7.60 -8.70
N GLY A 149 11.16 8.80 -8.80
CA GLY A 149 11.78 9.97 -9.38
C GLY A 149 12.86 10.57 -8.47
N GLU A 150 13.68 11.45 -9.04
CA GLU A 150 14.76 12.14 -8.34
C GLU A 150 14.26 12.81 -7.05
N GLY A 151 14.92 12.53 -5.93
CA GLY A 151 14.60 13.06 -4.61
C GLY A 151 13.27 12.60 -4.02
N SER A 152 12.59 11.63 -4.63
CA SER A 152 11.33 11.11 -4.09
C SER A 152 11.53 10.30 -2.83
N VAL A 153 10.50 10.27 -1.98
CA VAL A 153 10.50 9.48 -0.73
C VAL A 153 9.33 8.52 -0.74
N THR A 154 9.64 7.23 -0.61
CA THR A 154 8.66 6.16 -0.45
C THR A 154 9.01 5.39 0.81
N ALA A 155 8.23 5.58 1.89
CA ALA A 155 8.65 5.05 3.17
C ALA A 155 7.50 4.46 3.99
N VAL A 156 7.85 3.46 4.81
CA VAL A 156 7.09 3.04 5.97
C VAL A 156 7.95 3.32 7.19
N VAL A 157 7.44 4.11 8.13
CA VAL A 157 8.16 4.52 9.34
C VAL A 157 7.35 4.20 10.59
N ILE A 158 8.02 4.06 11.71
CA ILE A 158 7.37 3.81 12.99
C ILE A 158 6.58 5.05 13.40
N ASP A 159 5.35 4.86 13.84
CA ASP A 159 4.53 5.89 14.46
C ASP A 159 4.86 5.95 15.96
N GLU A 160 5.66 6.92 16.35
CA GLU A 160 6.07 7.10 17.74
C GLU A 160 4.93 7.63 18.62
N ASP A 161 3.95 8.30 18.03
CA ASP A 161 2.78 8.87 18.71
C ASP A 161 1.59 7.88 18.76
N GLY A 162 1.67 6.79 18.03
CA GLY A 162 0.68 5.73 18.07
C GLY A 162 0.59 5.18 19.49
N GLY A 163 -0.40 5.58 20.26
CA GLY A 163 -0.59 5.30 21.68
C GLY A 163 -0.60 3.81 22.07
N THR A 164 0.34 3.09 21.56
CA THR A 164 0.54 1.67 21.71
C THR A 164 1.05 1.36 23.08
N ALA A 165 0.29 0.58 23.76
CA ALA A 165 0.70 -0.06 24.98
C ALA A 165 1.74 -1.13 24.65
N LEU A 166 2.89 -0.64 24.29
CA LEU A 166 4.17 -1.18 24.64
C LEU A 166 4.26 -2.73 24.80
N ASP A 167 5.28 -3.17 25.42
CA ASP A 167 5.74 -4.53 25.61
C ASP A 167 4.68 -5.57 25.99
N THR A 168 3.67 -5.21 26.76
CA THR A 168 2.64 -6.17 27.22
C THR A 168 1.77 -6.67 26.08
N ARG A 169 1.39 -5.79 25.15
CA ARG A 169 0.56 -6.20 24.02
C ARG A 169 1.39 -6.93 22.95
N ARG A 170 2.61 -6.48 22.73
CA ARG A 170 3.56 -7.20 21.89
C ARG A 170 3.79 -8.61 22.42
N GLN A 171 3.99 -8.76 23.74
CA GLN A 171 4.14 -10.06 24.37
C GLN A 171 2.86 -10.90 24.29
N THR A 172 1.70 -10.29 24.38
CA THR A 172 0.41 -10.98 24.19
C THR A 172 0.28 -11.51 22.77
N LEU A 173 0.59 -10.69 21.75
CA LEU A 173 0.55 -11.11 20.35
C LEU A 173 1.54 -12.24 20.06
N ILE A 174 2.75 -12.18 20.61
CA ILE A 174 3.74 -13.25 20.51
C ILE A 174 3.20 -14.53 21.16
N ASN A 175 2.63 -14.44 22.35
CA ASN A 175 2.09 -15.58 23.07
C ASN A 175 0.85 -16.17 22.38
N GLU A 176 -0.01 -15.34 21.78
CA GLU A 176 -1.17 -15.78 21.02
C GLU A 176 -0.75 -16.44 19.70
N SER A 177 0.25 -15.92 19.01
CA SER A 177 0.84 -16.56 17.83
C SER A 177 1.41 -17.93 18.18
N ALA A 178 2.23 -18.00 19.20
CA ALA A 178 2.84 -19.26 19.67
C ALA A 178 1.75 -20.29 20.07
N LYS A 179 0.69 -19.84 20.74
CA LYS A 179 -0.44 -20.71 21.09
C LYS A 179 -1.19 -21.20 19.86
N TYR A 180 -1.43 -20.34 18.89
CA TYR A 180 -2.13 -20.71 17.66
C TYR A 180 -1.37 -21.75 16.85
N ASP A 181 -0.06 -21.65 16.83
CA ASP A 181 0.79 -22.61 16.12
C ASP A 181 0.98 -23.92 16.90
N LEU A 182 1.00 -23.89 18.21
CA LEU A 182 0.95 -25.10 19.05
C LEU A 182 -0.37 -25.87 18.89
N GLU A 183 -1.49 -25.16 18.64
CA GLU A 183 -2.79 -25.79 18.40
C GLU A 183 -2.92 -26.36 16.96
N ARG A 184 -2.11 -25.92 16.01
CA ARG A 184 -1.97 -26.51 14.66
C ARG A 184 -1.09 -27.75 14.61
N GLU A 185 -0.73 -28.29 15.72
CA GLU A 185 0.26 -29.34 15.96
C GLU A 185 0.14 -30.67 15.20
N GLY A 186 -0.73 -30.81 14.26
CA GLY A 186 -0.65 -31.95 13.33
C GLY A 186 0.52 -31.89 12.34
N LEU A 187 1.30 -30.79 12.35
CA LEU A 187 2.37 -30.51 11.40
C LEU A 187 3.75 -30.35 12.06
N ASN A 188 3.89 -30.68 13.32
CA ASN A 188 5.17 -30.59 14.00
C ASN A 188 6.08 -31.74 13.57
N ASP A 189 6.74 -31.57 12.42
CA ASP A 189 7.71 -32.50 11.86
C ASP A 189 9.18 -32.07 12.13
N GLY A 190 9.38 -31.09 13.02
CA GLY A 190 10.67 -30.51 13.33
C GLY A 190 11.23 -29.55 12.28
N VAL A 191 10.60 -29.44 11.12
CA VAL A 191 11.00 -28.50 10.06
C VAL A 191 10.39 -27.12 10.28
N PHE A 192 9.20 -27.08 10.88
CA PHE A 192 8.40 -25.87 11.09
C PHE A 192 8.33 -25.41 12.55
N ASP A 193 9.14 -25.98 13.43
CA ASP A 193 9.12 -25.71 14.88
C ASP A 193 9.28 -24.23 15.25
N ASN A 194 9.89 -23.43 14.39
CA ASN A 194 10.13 -22.02 14.62
C ASN A 194 9.30 -21.09 13.75
N LEU A 195 8.37 -21.61 12.95
CA LEU A 195 7.50 -20.75 12.13
C LEU A 195 6.51 -19.95 12.98
N ALA A 196 6.20 -20.43 14.17
CA ALA A 196 5.40 -19.72 15.16
C ALA A 196 6.01 -18.38 15.59
N GLU A 197 7.34 -18.31 15.58
CA GLU A 197 8.09 -17.11 15.99
C GLU A 197 8.33 -16.15 14.82
N LEU A 198 8.08 -16.58 13.58
CA LEU A 198 8.23 -15.73 12.42
C LEU A 198 6.89 -15.04 12.12
N PRO A 199 6.84 -13.71 12.17
CA PRO A 199 5.65 -13.00 11.77
C PRO A 199 5.29 -13.38 10.33
N ASP A 200 4.00 -13.62 10.08
CA ASP A 200 3.51 -13.83 8.71
C ASP A 200 3.96 -12.65 7.85
N ARG A 201 4.60 -12.93 6.71
CA ARG A 201 5.05 -11.87 5.80
C ARG A 201 3.95 -10.88 5.42
N ARG A 202 2.70 -11.33 5.46
CA ARG A 202 1.53 -10.48 5.24
C ARG A 202 1.29 -9.50 6.38
N ASP A 203 1.81 -9.78 7.57
CA ASP A 203 1.66 -8.95 8.75
C ASP A 203 2.82 -7.97 8.95
N GLN A 204 3.81 -8.01 8.06
CA GLN A 204 4.94 -7.10 8.11
C GLN A 204 4.65 -5.78 7.40
N SER A 205 5.08 -4.70 7.99
CA SER A 205 5.17 -3.40 7.33
C SER A 205 6.12 -3.49 6.14
N ARG A 206 5.72 -2.92 5.00
CA ARG A 206 6.52 -3.06 3.78
C ARG A 206 6.32 -1.94 2.78
N VAL A 207 7.33 -1.77 1.95
CA VAL A 207 7.20 -1.15 0.64
C VAL A 207 7.27 -2.27 -0.40
N GLU A 208 6.25 -2.38 -1.24
CA GLU A 208 6.17 -3.38 -2.29
C GLU A 208 6.08 -2.71 -3.65
N ILE A 209 6.99 -3.07 -4.55
CA ILE A 209 7.06 -2.55 -5.91
C ILE A 209 6.94 -3.73 -6.85
N VAL A 210 5.89 -3.71 -7.68
CA VAL A 210 5.64 -4.76 -8.67
C VAL A 210 5.47 -4.12 -10.04
N SER A 211 6.23 -4.59 -11.01
CA SER A 211 6.10 -4.21 -12.41
C SER A 211 6.28 -5.42 -13.31
N GLY A 212 5.52 -5.47 -14.39
CA GLY A 212 5.76 -6.41 -15.48
C GLY A 212 6.86 -5.92 -16.44
N GLY A 213 7.12 -4.61 -16.45
CA GLY A 213 8.22 -3.98 -17.18
C GLY A 213 9.30 -3.46 -16.23
N ASP A 214 9.85 -2.30 -16.54
CA ASP A 214 10.99 -1.76 -15.79
C ASP A 214 10.58 -1.20 -14.43
N VAL A 215 11.51 -1.28 -13.46
CA VAL A 215 11.51 -0.54 -12.21
C VAL A 215 12.74 0.35 -12.20
N ILE A 216 12.53 1.66 -12.13
CA ILE A 216 13.59 2.66 -12.23
C ILE A 216 13.68 3.43 -10.91
N PHE A 217 14.87 3.44 -10.34
CA PHE A 217 15.23 4.30 -9.21
C PHE A 217 16.13 5.41 -9.74
N GLU A 218 15.63 6.65 -9.72
CA GLU A 218 16.41 7.81 -10.12
C GLU A 218 17.30 8.31 -8.96
N ASP A 219 18.19 9.24 -9.26
CA ASP A 219 19.15 9.77 -8.30
C ASP A 219 18.43 10.33 -7.04
N ASP A 220 19.04 10.12 -5.89
CA ASP A 220 18.53 10.57 -4.59
C ASP A 220 17.12 10.07 -4.21
N SER A 221 16.54 9.13 -4.95
CA SER A 221 15.29 8.50 -4.54
C SER A 221 15.49 7.64 -3.28
N LEU A 222 14.63 7.82 -2.27
CA LEU A 222 14.68 7.06 -1.02
C LEU A 222 13.51 6.06 -0.95
N THR A 223 13.84 4.78 -0.77
CA THR A 223 12.87 3.75 -0.44
C THR A 223 13.26 3.11 0.88
N GLN A 224 12.38 3.17 1.87
CA GLN A 224 12.67 2.70 3.22
C GLN A 224 11.47 2.01 3.84
N ALA A 225 11.69 0.89 4.52
CA ALA A 225 10.72 0.28 5.41
C ALA A 225 11.37 0.08 6.78
N THR A 226 10.83 0.74 7.79
CA THR A 226 11.22 0.59 9.19
C THR A 226 9.98 0.18 9.97
N GLY A 227 10.14 -0.75 10.85
CA GLY A 227 9.06 -1.28 11.67
C GLY A 227 9.35 -2.73 11.98
N GLY A 228 8.90 -3.19 13.10
CA GLY A 228 9.26 -4.49 13.58
C GLY A 228 8.08 -5.38 13.90
#